data_890827adcfa38f0ed64c22c7f542731c
#
_entry.id   890827adcfa38f0ed64c22c7f542731c
#
_cell.length_a   1.000
_cell.length_b   1.000
_cell.length_c   1.000
_cell.angle_alpha   90.00
_cell.angle_beta   90.00
_cell.angle_gamma   90.00
#
_symmetry.space_group_name_H-M   'P 1'
#
loop_
_entity.id
_entity.type
_entity.pdbx_description
1 polymer ?
#
loop_
_entity_poly.entity_id
_entity_poly.type
_entity_poly.pdbx_seq_one_letter_code
_entity_poly.pdbx_strand_id
1 'polypeptide(L)'
;MSDVLAAIYRGDREEAARLAGGKELDVFEAAALGRTGRLEELLDADASLANAWADDGFQPLGLASFFGHVDAARLLVGRGAEVNSASRNAMKVMPLHSAAATRDADLRYAIAELLLEAGADPNARQQDDFTPVMAADQSGDTRLRELLLEHGASG
;
A
#
# COMPACT_ATOMS: atom_id res chain seq x y z
N MET A 1 -2.18 17.92 -1.44
CA MET A 1 -1.89 16.92 -0.38
C MET A 1 -2.33 17.47 0.96
N SER A 2 -2.99 16.66 1.78
CA SER A 2 -3.43 17.09 3.12
C SER A 2 -2.24 17.22 4.09
N ASP A 3 -2.43 18.01 5.15
CA ASP A 3 -1.40 18.17 6.18
C ASP A 3 -1.11 16.85 6.90
N VAL A 4 -2.13 15.99 7.06
CA VAL A 4 -1.96 14.64 7.65
C VAL A 4 -1.03 13.80 6.78
N LEU A 5 -1.27 13.70 5.47
CA LEU A 5 -0.41 12.95 4.57
C LEU A 5 1.00 13.53 4.51
N ALA A 6 1.13 14.86 4.50
CA ALA A 6 2.43 15.50 4.53
C ALA A 6 3.24 15.12 5.77
N ALA A 7 2.59 15.08 6.95
CA ALA A 7 3.22 14.65 8.18
C ALA A 7 3.64 13.16 8.13
N ILE A 8 2.78 12.30 7.58
CA ILE A 8 3.08 10.88 7.42
C ILE A 8 4.30 10.68 6.52
N TYR A 9 4.37 11.37 5.39
CA TYR A 9 5.49 11.25 4.44
C TYR A 9 6.82 11.76 5.03
N ARG A 10 6.78 12.74 5.95
CA ARG A 10 7.98 13.17 6.67
C ARG A 10 8.39 12.21 7.78
N GLY A 11 7.58 11.21 8.08
CA GLY A 11 7.80 10.30 9.20
C GLY A 11 7.44 10.89 10.57
N ASP A 12 6.73 12.01 10.59
CA ASP A 12 6.30 12.69 11.81
C ASP A 12 4.97 12.12 12.31
N ARG A 13 5.06 11.00 13.02
CA ARG A 13 3.90 10.26 13.52
C ARG A 13 3.09 11.04 14.57
N GLU A 14 3.77 11.82 15.40
CA GLU A 14 3.10 12.64 16.42
C GLU A 14 2.25 13.71 15.79
N GLU A 15 2.80 14.44 14.82
CA GLU A 15 2.08 15.49 14.11
C GLU A 15 0.93 14.89 13.29
N ALA A 16 1.16 13.78 12.62
CA ALA A 16 0.11 13.08 11.86
C ALA A 16 -1.06 12.68 12.77
N ALA A 17 -0.76 12.12 13.94
CA ALA A 17 -1.80 11.73 14.90
C ALA A 17 -2.54 12.94 15.46
N ARG A 18 -1.83 14.03 15.75
CA ARG A 18 -2.42 15.28 16.23
C ARG A 18 -3.39 15.88 15.20
N LEU A 19 -2.97 15.96 13.97
CA LEU A 19 -3.79 16.49 12.87
C LEU A 19 -4.98 15.59 12.58
N ALA A 20 -4.80 14.28 12.63
CA ALA A 20 -5.86 13.30 12.40
C ALA A 20 -6.95 13.36 13.48
N GLY A 21 -6.59 13.65 14.72
CA GLY A 21 -7.53 13.76 15.83
C GLY A 21 -8.51 14.93 15.73
N GLY A 22 -8.17 15.93 14.92
CA GLY A 22 -8.98 17.15 14.77
C GLY A 22 -9.86 17.19 13.52
N LYS A 23 -9.97 16.11 12.76
CA LYS A 23 -10.71 16.12 11.49
C LYS A 23 -11.33 14.76 11.15
N GLU A 24 -12.31 14.79 10.25
CA GLU A 24 -12.79 13.59 9.58
C GLU A 24 -11.78 13.22 8.47
N LEU A 25 -11.21 12.03 8.59
CA LEU A 25 -10.22 11.56 7.63
C LEU A 25 -10.88 11.19 6.29
N ASP A 26 -10.22 11.54 5.19
CA ASP A 26 -10.59 11.03 3.87
C ASP A 26 -10.07 9.60 3.67
N VAL A 27 -10.39 9.00 2.51
CA VAL A 27 -10.01 7.60 2.22
C VAL A 27 -8.49 7.42 2.19
N PHE A 28 -7.74 8.41 1.70
CA PHE A 28 -6.28 8.33 1.59
C PHE A 28 -5.62 8.43 2.97
N GLU A 29 -6.07 9.36 3.77
CA GLU A 29 -5.59 9.53 5.15
C GLU A 29 -5.92 8.30 6.01
N ALA A 30 -7.14 7.78 5.91
CA ALA A 30 -7.55 6.59 6.63
C ALA A 30 -6.72 5.37 6.23
N ALA A 31 -6.44 5.19 4.93
CA ALA A 31 -5.59 4.11 4.44
C ALA A 31 -4.14 4.25 4.91
N ALA A 32 -3.57 5.45 4.80
CA ALA A 32 -2.18 5.71 5.17
C ALA A 32 -1.94 5.61 6.68
N LEU A 33 -2.96 5.86 7.51
CA LEU A 33 -2.90 5.73 8.96
C LEU A 33 -3.36 4.36 9.47
N GLY A 34 -3.93 3.52 8.62
CA GLY A 34 -4.46 2.22 9.03
C GLY A 34 -5.75 2.30 9.85
N ARG A 35 -6.54 3.35 9.66
CA ARG A 35 -7.80 3.56 10.37
C ARG A 35 -8.93 2.77 9.73
N THR A 36 -8.97 1.46 10.00
CA THR A 36 -9.89 0.51 9.36
C THR A 36 -11.35 0.84 9.59
N GLY A 37 -11.74 1.27 10.79
CA GLY A 37 -13.11 1.68 11.09
C GLY A 37 -13.59 2.84 10.23
N ARG A 38 -12.75 3.87 10.12
CA ARG A 38 -13.06 5.03 9.27
C ARG A 38 -13.08 4.64 7.78
N LEU A 39 -12.13 3.82 7.37
CA LEU A 39 -12.05 3.32 6.00
C LEU A 39 -13.32 2.53 5.63
N GLU A 40 -13.80 1.68 6.54
CA GLU A 40 -15.02 0.91 6.35
C GLU A 40 -16.25 1.81 6.20
N GLU A 41 -16.40 2.84 7.05
CA GLU A 41 -17.47 3.84 6.95
C GLU A 41 -17.47 4.51 5.56
N LEU A 42 -16.30 4.93 5.09
CA LEU A 42 -16.16 5.61 3.81
C LEU A 42 -16.51 4.68 2.64
N LEU A 43 -16.05 3.44 2.68
CA LEU A 43 -16.32 2.45 1.62
C LEU A 43 -17.79 2.00 1.62
N ASP A 44 -18.44 1.94 2.78
CA ASP A 44 -19.87 1.65 2.88
C ASP A 44 -20.71 2.77 2.25
N ALA A 45 -20.26 4.02 2.40
CA ALA A 45 -20.95 5.18 1.82
C ALA A 45 -20.71 5.30 0.31
N ASP A 46 -19.51 4.96 -0.16
CA ASP A 46 -19.13 5.03 -1.58
C ASP A 46 -18.06 3.98 -1.89
N ALA A 47 -18.48 2.86 -2.46
CA ALA A 47 -17.60 1.74 -2.79
C ALA A 47 -16.50 2.12 -3.81
N SER A 48 -16.72 3.13 -4.64
CA SER A 48 -15.74 3.57 -5.65
C SER A 48 -14.48 4.17 -5.00
N LEU A 49 -14.54 4.57 -3.74
CA LEU A 49 -13.39 5.12 -3.00
C LEU A 49 -12.25 4.10 -2.86
N ALA A 50 -12.54 2.79 -2.95
CA ALA A 50 -11.49 1.77 -2.90
C ALA A 50 -10.43 1.96 -4.00
N ASN A 51 -10.83 2.51 -5.16
CA ASN A 51 -9.94 2.75 -6.30
C ASN A 51 -9.80 4.25 -6.64
N ALA A 52 -10.08 5.13 -5.70
CA ALA A 52 -9.92 6.57 -5.89
C ALA A 52 -8.45 6.95 -6.03
N TRP A 53 -8.20 8.03 -6.76
CA TRP A 53 -6.84 8.55 -7.01
C TRP A 53 -6.60 9.80 -6.17
N ALA A 54 -5.50 9.80 -5.41
CA ALA A 54 -5.04 11.00 -4.73
C ALA A 54 -4.34 11.95 -5.71
N ASP A 55 -4.16 13.20 -5.31
CA ASP A 55 -3.52 14.23 -6.14
C ASP A 55 -2.08 13.87 -6.54
N ASP A 56 -1.38 13.12 -5.70
CA ASP A 56 -0.01 12.66 -5.96
C ASP A 56 0.05 11.35 -6.77
N GLY A 57 -1.10 10.83 -7.20
CA GLY A 57 -1.20 9.67 -8.06
C GLY A 57 -1.27 8.31 -7.37
N PHE A 58 -1.36 8.28 -6.05
CA PHE A 58 -1.52 7.02 -5.30
C PHE A 58 -2.99 6.66 -5.06
N GLN A 59 -3.24 5.38 -4.83
CA GLN A 59 -4.54 4.85 -4.44
C GLN A 59 -4.50 4.36 -2.98
N PRO A 60 -5.66 4.18 -2.33
CA PRO A 60 -5.68 3.74 -0.92
C PRO A 60 -4.91 2.46 -0.65
N LEU A 61 -5.01 1.45 -1.52
CA LEU A 61 -4.30 0.18 -1.33
C LEU A 61 -2.78 0.35 -1.35
N GLY A 62 -2.26 1.20 -2.24
CA GLY A 62 -0.84 1.53 -2.28
C GLY A 62 -0.36 2.18 -0.98
N LEU A 63 -1.13 3.11 -0.45
CA LEU A 63 -0.82 3.79 0.81
C LEU A 63 -0.84 2.83 2.00
N ALA A 64 -1.88 2.02 2.13
CA ALA A 64 -1.98 1.02 3.19
C ALA A 64 -0.81 0.03 3.13
N SER A 65 -0.46 -0.41 1.93
CA SER A 65 0.63 -1.37 1.70
C SER A 65 2.00 -0.79 2.06
N PHE A 66 2.26 0.43 1.60
CA PHE A 66 3.55 1.10 1.86
C PHE A 66 3.80 1.33 3.36
N PHE A 67 2.76 1.77 4.08
CA PHE A 67 2.86 2.08 5.50
C PHE A 67 2.65 0.87 6.42
N GLY A 68 2.47 -0.34 5.87
CA GLY A 68 2.45 -1.57 6.64
C GLY A 68 1.13 -1.88 7.34
N HIS A 69 0.01 -1.36 6.86
CA HIS A 69 -1.29 -1.55 7.46
C HIS A 69 -2.02 -2.77 6.86
N VAL A 70 -1.74 -3.94 7.41
CA VAL A 70 -2.25 -5.23 6.90
C VAL A 70 -3.78 -5.28 6.88
N ASP A 71 -4.44 -4.87 7.97
CA ASP A 71 -5.90 -4.94 8.07
C ASP A 71 -6.58 -3.97 7.10
N ALA A 72 -6.01 -2.77 6.93
CA ALA A 72 -6.52 -1.81 5.95
C ALA A 72 -6.35 -2.34 4.52
N ALA A 73 -5.21 -2.93 4.21
CA ALA A 73 -4.98 -3.55 2.90
C ALA A 73 -5.96 -4.69 2.63
N ARG A 74 -6.18 -5.56 3.63
CA ARG A 74 -7.15 -6.67 3.53
C ARG A 74 -8.56 -6.15 3.29
N LEU A 75 -8.97 -5.11 4.02
CA LEU A 75 -10.28 -4.50 3.84
C LEU A 75 -10.45 -3.95 2.43
N LEU A 76 -9.45 -3.21 1.93
CA LEU A 76 -9.48 -2.61 0.60
C LEU A 76 -9.58 -3.69 -0.49
N VAL A 77 -8.78 -4.74 -0.40
CA VAL A 77 -8.85 -5.87 -1.35
C VAL A 77 -10.23 -6.52 -1.31
N GLY A 78 -10.78 -6.75 -0.12
CA GLY A 78 -12.12 -7.33 0.06
C GLY A 78 -13.24 -6.43 -0.47
N ARG A 79 -12.99 -5.14 -0.61
CA ARG A 79 -13.95 -4.15 -1.14
C ARG A 79 -13.68 -3.78 -2.60
N GLY A 80 -12.88 -4.57 -3.31
CA GLY A 80 -12.69 -4.43 -4.74
C GLY A 80 -11.54 -3.55 -5.20
N ALA A 81 -10.57 -3.25 -4.32
CA ALA A 81 -9.37 -2.53 -4.72
C ALA A 81 -8.59 -3.34 -5.79
N GLU A 82 -8.14 -2.67 -6.83
CA GLU A 82 -7.37 -3.29 -7.90
C GLU A 82 -5.93 -3.52 -7.47
N VAL A 83 -5.53 -4.80 -7.39
CA VAL A 83 -4.21 -5.18 -6.86
C VAL A 83 -3.07 -4.93 -7.84
N ASN A 84 -3.36 -4.76 -9.13
CA ASN A 84 -2.36 -4.51 -10.17
C ASN A 84 -2.42 -3.11 -10.78
N SER A 85 -3.02 -2.16 -10.08
CA SER A 85 -3.12 -0.79 -10.55
C SER A 85 -1.84 0.00 -10.24
N ALA A 86 -1.16 0.49 -11.26
CA ALA A 86 0.04 1.32 -11.10
C ALA A 86 -0.33 2.74 -10.70
N SER A 87 0.50 3.37 -9.86
CA SER A 87 0.31 4.78 -9.49
C SER A 87 0.36 5.69 -10.72
N ARG A 88 -0.41 6.78 -10.68
CA ARG A 88 -0.47 7.80 -11.75
C ARG A 88 0.58 8.89 -11.51
N ASN A 89 1.84 8.47 -11.39
CA ASN A 89 3.00 9.35 -11.28
C ASN A 89 4.18 8.71 -12.01
N ALA A 90 5.34 9.36 -12.00
CA ALA A 90 6.53 8.89 -12.72
C ALA A 90 7.03 7.53 -12.23
N MET A 91 6.77 7.19 -10.97
CA MET A 91 7.26 5.94 -10.37
C MET A 91 6.50 4.69 -10.83
N LYS A 92 5.22 4.82 -11.21
CA LYS A 92 4.36 3.73 -11.67
C LYS A 92 4.36 2.53 -10.71
N VAL A 93 4.21 2.82 -9.42
CA VAL A 93 4.27 1.82 -8.34
C VAL A 93 2.96 1.06 -8.26
N MET A 94 3.02 -0.27 -8.28
CA MET A 94 1.88 -1.14 -7.97
C MET A 94 1.86 -1.48 -6.48
N PRO A 95 0.72 -1.93 -5.92
CA PRO A 95 0.64 -2.27 -4.50
C PRO A 95 1.71 -3.24 -4.01
N LEU A 96 2.11 -4.22 -4.82
CA LEU A 96 3.15 -5.18 -4.43
C LEU A 96 4.53 -4.52 -4.27
N HIS A 97 4.84 -3.53 -5.10
CA HIS A 97 6.07 -2.74 -4.93
C HIS A 97 6.02 -1.94 -3.62
N SER A 98 4.88 -1.34 -3.32
CA SER A 98 4.67 -0.61 -2.06
C SER A 98 4.83 -1.51 -0.84
N ALA A 99 4.27 -2.72 -0.90
CA ALA A 99 4.43 -3.73 0.14
C ALA A 99 5.91 -4.10 0.32
N ALA A 100 6.63 -4.33 -0.77
CA ALA A 100 8.05 -4.69 -0.75
C ALA A 100 8.94 -3.57 -0.17
N ALA A 101 8.47 -2.33 -0.19
CA ALA A 101 9.18 -1.18 0.37
C ALA A 101 8.85 -0.91 1.85
N THR A 102 7.93 -1.66 2.44
CA THR A 102 7.57 -1.53 3.86
C THR A 102 8.77 -1.84 4.75
N ARG A 103 8.99 -1.05 5.80
CA ARG A 103 10.19 -1.16 6.64
C ARG A 103 10.24 -2.42 7.50
N ASP A 104 9.10 -2.81 8.07
CA ASP A 104 9.01 -3.99 8.94
C ASP A 104 8.90 -5.26 8.08
N ALA A 105 9.83 -6.19 8.25
CA ALA A 105 9.90 -7.41 7.44
C ALA A 105 8.68 -8.31 7.60
N ASP A 106 8.11 -8.41 8.79
CA ASP A 106 6.92 -9.23 9.03
C ASP A 106 5.68 -8.63 8.38
N LEU A 107 5.50 -7.32 8.48
CA LEU A 107 4.41 -6.60 7.81
C LEU A 107 4.56 -6.67 6.29
N ARG A 108 5.78 -6.51 5.80
CA ARG A 108 6.13 -6.65 4.38
C ARG A 108 5.70 -7.99 3.83
N TYR A 109 6.04 -9.06 4.53
CA TYR A 109 5.69 -10.42 4.14
C TYR A 109 4.17 -10.61 4.15
N ALA A 110 3.50 -10.21 5.24
CA ALA A 110 2.05 -10.38 5.40
C ALA A 110 1.27 -9.68 4.29
N ILE A 111 1.66 -8.44 3.94
CA ILE A 111 0.97 -7.67 2.89
C ILE A 111 1.29 -8.26 1.51
N ALA A 112 2.54 -8.62 1.25
CA ALA A 112 2.92 -9.25 -0.02
C ALA A 112 2.15 -10.55 -0.24
N GLU A 113 2.04 -11.40 0.79
CA GLU A 113 1.27 -12.65 0.73
C GLU A 113 -0.20 -12.37 0.42
N LEU A 114 -0.80 -11.42 1.13
CA LEU A 114 -2.18 -11.00 0.91
C LEU A 114 -2.41 -10.55 -0.54
N LEU A 115 -1.53 -9.73 -1.07
CA LEU A 115 -1.65 -9.21 -2.43
C LEU A 115 -1.44 -10.31 -3.48
N LEU A 116 -0.46 -11.18 -3.29
CA LEU A 116 -0.19 -12.30 -4.20
C LEU A 116 -1.36 -13.28 -4.22
N GLU A 117 -1.96 -13.58 -3.09
CA GLU A 117 -3.16 -14.43 -3.00
C GLU A 117 -4.36 -13.79 -3.70
N ALA A 118 -4.41 -12.46 -3.73
CA ALA A 118 -5.45 -11.71 -4.42
C ALA A 118 -5.18 -11.51 -5.93
N GLY A 119 -4.08 -12.05 -6.45
CA GLY A 119 -3.75 -12.01 -7.87
C GLY A 119 -2.75 -10.94 -8.30
N ALA A 120 -1.99 -10.36 -7.36
CA ALA A 120 -0.94 -9.41 -7.71
C ALA A 120 0.11 -10.07 -8.61
N ASP A 121 0.58 -9.35 -9.63
CA ASP A 121 1.60 -9.83 -10.55
C ASP A 121 2.97 -9.80 -9.87
N PRO A 122 3.59 -10.98 -9.59
CA PRO A 122 4.89 -11.02 -8.94
C PRO A 122 6.03 -10.47 -9.80
N ASN A 123 5.82 -10.29 -11.09
CA ASN A 123 6.78 -9.73 -12.05
C ASN A 123 6.45 -8.29 -12.43
N ALA A 124 5.61 -7.60 -11.67
CA ALA A 124 5.25 -6.21 -11.93
C ALA A 124 6.50 -5.33 -11.99
N ARG A 125 6.49 -4.36 -12.92
CA ARG A 125 7.62 -3.44 -13.12
C ARG A 125 7.18 -2.02 -12.85
N GLN A 126 7.94 -1.31 -12.03
CA GLN A 126 7.78 0.12 -11.84
C GLN A 126 8.82 0.87 -12.67
N GLN A 127 9.03 2.16 -12.40
CA GLN A 127 10.04 2.96 -13.05
C GLN A 127 11.40 2.22 -13.08
N ASP A 128 12.12 2.32 -14.20
CA ASP A 128 13.42 1.69 -14.42
C ASP A 128 13.38 0.15 -14.39
N ASP A 129 12.24 -0.44 -14.74
CA ASP A 129 12.01 -1.88 -14.77
C ASP A 129 12.25 -2.58 -13.42
N PHE A 130 12.13 -1.85 -12.32
CA PHE A 130 12.34 -2.38 -10.98
C PHE A 130 11.20 -3.33 -10.58
N THR A 131 11.55 -4.53 -10.09
CA THR A 131 10.61 -5.60 -9.72
C THR A 131 10.56 -5.82 -8.20
N PRO A 132 9.51 -6.49 -7.69
CA PRO A 132 9.46 -6.86 -6.27
C PRO A 132 10.64 -7.73 -5.82
N VAL A 133 11.15 -8.64 -6.67
CA VAL A 133 12.33 -9.44 -6.33
C VAL A 133 13.56 -8.57 -6.14
N MET A 134 13.72 -7.54 -6.98
CA MET A 134 14.81 -6.58 -6.81
C MET A 134 14.73 -5.85 -5.48
N ALA A 135 13.52 -5.50 -5.04
CA ALA A 135 13.31 -4.89 -3.73
C ALA A 135 13.69 -5.84 -2.58
N ALA A 136 13.30 -7.11 -2.68
CA ALA A 136 13.67 -8.13 -1.70
C ALA A 136 15.19 -8.32 -1.64
N ASP A 137 15.85 -8.35 -2.79
CA ASP A 137 17.31 -8.48 -2.86
C ASP A 137 18.02 -7.27 -2.25
N GLN A 138 17.55 -6.05 -2.52
CA GLN A 138 18.12 -4.83 -1.94
C GLN A 138 18.01 -4.79 -0.42
N SER A 139 16.91 -5.28 0.13
CA SER A 139 16.70 -5.32 1.57
C SER A 139 17.30 -6.56 2.24
N GLY A 140 17.81 -7.52 1.46
CA GLY A 140 18.31 -8.78 1.98
C GLY A 140 17.20 -9.69 2.52
N ASP A 141 15.97 -9.49 2.09
CA ASP A 141 14.80 -10.23 2.58
C ASP A 141 14.61 -11.53 1.80
N THR A 142 15.29 -12.56 2.24
CA THR A 142 15.25 -13.91 1.62
C THR A 142 13.83 -14.50 1.67
N ARG A 143 13.13 -14.27 2.77
CA ARG A 143 11.78 -14.78 3.00
C ARG A 143 10.78 -14.20 1.99
N LEU A 144 10.86 -12.89 1.75
CA LEU A 144 10.05 -12.23 0.73
C LEU A 144 10.41 -12.72 -0.66
N ARG A 145 11.71 -12.87 -0.94
CA ARG A 145 12.18 -13.38 -2.23
C ARG A 145 11.62 -14.77 -2.53
N GLU A 146 11.67 -15.66 -1.56
CA GLU A 146 11.12 -17.01 -1.70
C GLU A 146 9.61 -16.99 -1.95
N LEU A 147 8.87 -16.15 -1.22
CA LEU A 147 7.43 -15.99 -1.41
C LEU A 147 7.11 -15.54 -2.85
N LEU A 148 7.85 -14.57 -3.36
CA LEU A 148 7.67 -14.07 -4.72
C LEU A 148 7.95 -15.16 -5.76
N LEU A 149 9.03 -15.92 -5.59
CA LEU A 149 9.38 -17.03 -6.49
C LEU A 149 8.32 -18.13 -6.47
N GLU A 150 7.76 -18.46 -5.32
CA GLU A 150 6.67 -19.44 -5.18
C GLU A 150 5.42 -19.03 -5.96
N HIS A 151 5.20 -17.71 -6.13
CA HIS A 151 4.08 -17.17 -6.88
C HIS A 151 4.41 -16.85 -8.34
N GLY A 152 5.58 -17.27 -8.83
CA GLY A 152 5.93 -17.19 -10.23
C GLY A 152 6.86 -16.04 -10.63
N ALA A 153 7.47 -15.35 -9.66
CA ALA A 153 8.45 -14.31 -9.97
C ALA A 153 9.69 -14.91 -10.65
N SER A 154 10.26 -14.14 -11.57
CA SER A 154 11.56 -14.47 -12.19
C SER A 154 12.69 -13.97 -11.29
N GLY A 155 13.61 -14.83 -10.95
CA GLY A 155 14.68 -14.55 -10.00
C GLY A 155 15.87 -13.76 -10.57
#